data_b57f62717215f5ca4faa45c6344a092e
#
_entry.id   b57f62717215f5ca4faa45c6344a092e
#
_cell.length_a   1.000
_cell.length_b   1.000
_cell.length_c   1.000
_cell.angle_alpha   90.00
_cell.angle_beta   90.00
_cell.angle_gamma   90.00
#
_symmetry.space_group_name_H-M   'P 1'
#
loop_
_entity.id
_entity.type
_entity.pdbx_description
1 polymer ?
#
loop_
_entity_poly.entity_id
_entity_poly.type
_entity_poly.pdbx_seq_one_letter_code
_entity_poly.pdbx_strand_id
1 'polypeptide(L)'
;SPHAFRLNPMEDSIQEVIQATLELSANGELLQFEDVFANHSIHYDITHPYKQLLIKSKSRVKVYSCPPDSHSPIMRRSQIPLMWMPWQRQMMLPYLLPPELPETQLRQLTDLAMSFVKRNDSHLIDSLMDINKKIYEDFSYVQGITFLETTAFDVFSIRKGVCQDFANLFICLCRLIDIPARYRVGYIYTGGDYENKL
;
A
#
# COMPACT_ATOMS: atom_id res chain seq x y z
N SER A 1 7.52 -5.84 -25.68
CA SER A 1 6.73 -6.32 -24.54
C SER A 1 6.21 -5.12 -23.75
N PRO A 2 4.96 -5.18 -23.28
CA PRO A 2 4.35 -4.09 -22.51
C PRO A 2 4.91 -4.03 -21.11
N HIS A 3 5.17 -2.81 -20.64
CA HIS A 3 5.58 -2.50 -19.28
C HIS A 3 4.67 -1.43 -18.69
N ALA A 4 4.36 -1.53 -17.41
CA ALA A 4 3.59 -0.51 -16.70
C ALA A 4 4.43 0.03 -15.53
N PHE A 5 4.63 1.35 -15.49
CA PHE A 5 5.42 2.01 -14.46
C PHE A 5 4.54 2.98 -13.66
N ARG A 6 4.69 2.96 -12.34
CA ARG A 6 4.10 3.91 -11.39
C ARG A 6 5.21 4.46 -10.50
N LEU A 7 6.16 5.16 -11.14
CA LEU A 7 7.38 5.67 -10.49
C LEU A 7 7.31 7.17 -10.18
N ASN A 8 6.32 7.87 -10.75
CA ASN A 8 6.13 9.29 -10.48
C ASN A 8 5.51 9.48 -9.09
N PRO A 9 6.03 10.41 -8.29
CA PRO A 9 5.40 10.79 -7.03
C PRO A 9 3.97 11.31 -7.25
N MET A 10 3.10 11.03 -6.31
CA MET A 10 1.76 11.65 -6.28
C MET A 10 1.87 13.09 -5.77
N GLU A 11 0.95 13.92 -6.22
CA GLU A 11 0.69 15.25 -5.66
C GLU A 11 -0.53 15.18 -4.75
N ASP A 12 -0.41 15.69 -3.53
CA ASP A 12 -1.50 15.72 -2.56
C ASP A 12 -1.36 16.88 -1.58
N SER A 13 -2.20 16.94 -0.55
CA SER A 13 -2.19 18.07 0.41
C SER A 13 -0.92 18.18 1.26
N ILE A 14 -0.09 17.14 1.29
CA ILE A 14 1.14 17.08 2.08
C ILE A 14 2.40 16.96 1.23
N GLN A 15 2.25 16.87 -0.09
CA GLN A 15 3.38 16.71 -1.01
C GLN A 15 3.12 17.43 -2.34
N GLU A 16 4.05 18.29 -2.72
CA GLU A 16 4.10 18.98 -4.00
C GLU A 16 5.20 18.41 -4.89
N VAL A 17 4.89 18.10 -6.14
CA VAL A 17 5.85 17.57 -7.11
C VAL A 17 6.45 18.74 -7.91
N ILE A 18 7.66 19.17 -7.56
CA ILE A 18 8.35 20.27 -8.25
C ILE A 18 8.83 19.82 -9.64
N GLN A 19 9.32 18.58 -9.74
CA GLN A 19 9.82 18.00 -10.98
C GLN A 19 9.79 16.49 -10.91
N ALA A 20 9.39 15.83 -12.00
CA ALA A 20 9.53 14.39 -12.17
C ALA A 20 9.97 14.10 -13.61
N THR A 21 10.97 13.23 -13.78
CA THR A 21 11.46 12.78 -15.08
C THR A 21 11.66 11.27 -15.07
N LEU A 22 11.33 10.63 -16.19
CA LEU A 22 11.56 9.20 -16.42
C LEU A 22 12.32 9.04 -17.72
N GLU A 23 13.49 8.41 -17.65
CA GLU A 23 14.35 8.07 -18.78
C GLU A 23 14.37 6.55 -18.94
N LEU A 24 14.21 6.06 -20.17
CA LEU A 24 14.22 4.64 -20.52
C LEU A 24 15.27 4.39 -21.59
N SER A 25 16.09 3.34 -21.43
CA SER A 25 17.20 3.06 -22.34
C SER A 25 16.79 2.39 -23.65
N ALA A 26 15.63 1.76 -23.70
CA ALA A 26 15.12 1.12 -24.92
C ALA A 26 14.12 2.06 -25.64
N ASN A 27 14.07 1.99 -26.97
CA ASN A 27 13.07 2.72 -27.73
C ASN A 27 11.72 2.01 -27.72
N GLY A 28 10.66 2.75 -27.51
CA GLY A 28 9.30 2.22 -27.44
C GLY A 28 8.25 3.31 -27.52
N GLU A 29 7.01 2.90 -27.55
CA GLU A 29 5.85 3.80 -27.49
C GLU A 29 5.46 4.04 -26.04
N LEU A 30 5.32 5.31 -25.66
CA LEU A 30 5.00 5.75 -24.33
C LEU A 30 3.62 6.35 -24.28
N LEU A 31 2.75 5.79 -23.44
CA LEU A 31 1.42 6.31 -23.13
C LEU A 31 1.36 6.66 -21.64
N GLN A 32 1.05 7.92 -21.35
CA GLN A 32 0.82 8.37 -19.98
C GLN A 32 -0.68 8.51 -19.74
N PHE A 33 -1.12 8.05 -18.57
CA PHE A 33 -2.51 8.17 -18.14
C PHE A 33 -2.62 8.18 -16.62
N GLU A 34 -3.74 8.69 -16.13
CA GLU A 34 -4.11 8.55 -14.73
C GLU A 34 -5.00 7.33 -14.56
N ASP A 35 -4.62 6.43 -13.65
CA ASP A 35 -5.44 5.27 -13.35
C ASP A 35 -6.60 5.61 -12.39
N VAL A 36 -7.50 4.66 -12.17
CA VAL A 36 -8.68 4.82 -11.30
C VAL A 36 -8.34 5.13 -9.83
N PHE A 37 -7.08 5.02 -9.47
CA PHE A 37 -6.57 5.34 -8.14
C PHE A 37 -5.81 6.67 -8.08
N ALA A 38 -5.92 7.49 -9.14
CA ALA A 38 -5.20 8.75 -9.32
C ALA A 38 -3.66 8.58 -9.34
N ASN A 39 -3.16 7.42 -9.80
CA ASN A 39 -1.73 7.26 -10.02
C ASN A 39 -1.37 7.73 -11.43
N HIS A 40 -0.31 8.52 -11.55
CA HIS A 40 0.32 8.79 -12.85
C HIS A 40 1.02 7.52 -13.34
N SER A 41 0.35 6.81 -14.23
CA SER A 41 0.81 5.54 -14.78
C SER A 41 1.38 5.75 -16.17
N ILE A 42 2.44 5.02 -16.48
CA ILE A 42 3.11 5.05 -17.77
C ILE A 42 3.07 3.64 -18.34
N HIS A 43 2.41 3.50 -19.47
CA HIS A 43 2.49 2.28 -20.27
C HIS A 43 3.58 2.48 -21.32
N TYR A 44 4.49 1.52 -21.40
CA TYR A 44 5.62 1.57 -22.33
C TYR A 44 5.72 0.26 -23.10
N ASP A 45 5.53 0.31 -24.40
CA ASP A 45 5.63 -0.87 -25.25
C ASP A 45 6.93 -0.86 -26.06
N ILE A 46 7.81 -1.82 -25.74
CA ILE A 46 9.08 -2.00 -26.41
C ILE A 46 8.87 -2.96 -27.57
N THR A 47 9.01 -2.43 -28.79
CA THR A 47 8.78 -3.15 -30.03
C THR A 47 9.97 -4.00 -30.48
N HIS A 48 11.17 -3.72 -29.99
CA HIS A 48 12.41 -4.41 -30.36
C HIS A 48 12.94 -5.29 -29.23
N PRO A 49 13.59 -6.41 -29.56
CA PRO A 49 14.29 -7.23 -28.55
C PRO A 49 15.36 -6.43 -27.83
N TYR A 50 15.43 -6.55 -26.51
CA TYR A 50 16.45 -5.93 -25.68
C TYR A 50 17.01 -6.96 -24.67
N LYS A 51 18.27 -6.81 -24.30
CA LYS A 51 18.93 -7.63 -23.27
C LYS A 51 18.87 -6.99 -21.89
N GLN A 52 18.79 -5.67 -21.86
CA GLN A 52 18.79 -4.88 -20.64
C GLN A 52 17.89 -3.66 -20.82
N LEU A 53 17.08 -3.37 -19.83
CA LEU A 53 16.29 -2.14 -19.74
C LEU A 53 16.76 -1.35 -18.53
N LEU A 54 17.36 -0.18 -18.78
CA LEU A 54 17.68 0.78 -17.72
C LEU A 54 16.51 1.75 -17.57
N ILE A 55 16.01 1.86 -16.37
CA ILE A 55 14.95 2.78 -15.97
C ILE A 55 15.52 3.77 -14.98
N LYS A 56 15.48 5.06 -15.31
CA LYS A 56 15.97 6.12 -14.45
C LYS A 56 14.85 7.11 -14.14
N SER A 57 14.36 7.05 -12.92
CA SER A 57 13.39 8.01 -12.41
C SER A 57 14.07 9.01 -11.50
N LYS A 58 13.86 10.30 -11.78
CA LYS A 58 14.35 11.41 -10.95
C LYS A 58 13.18 12.31 -10.59
N SER A 59 13.02 12.57 -9.29
CA SER A 59 11.95 13.43 -8.82
C SER A 59 12.46 14.36 -7.75
N ARG A 60 11.94 15.60 -7.78
CA ARG A 60 12.10 16.58 -6.72
C ARG A 60 10.74 16.90 -6.15
N VAL A 61 10.58 16.60 -4.88
CA VAL A 61 9.33 16.81 -4.15
C VAL A 61 9.57 17.73 -2.96
N LYS A 62 8.54 18.50 -2.61
CA LYS A 62 8.49 19.26 -1.37
C LYS A 62 7.44 18.61 -0.48
N VAL A 63 7.88 18.11 0.66
CA VAL A 63 7.00 17.49 1.65
C VAL A 63 6.69 18.54 2.70
N TYR A 64 5.41 18.73 2.98
CA TYR A 64 4.92 19.60 4.04
C TYR A 64 4.82 18.82 5.34
N SER A 65 5.20 19.45 6.45
CA SER A 65 5.09 18.85 7.77
C SER A 65 3.61 18.58 8.08
N CYS A 66 3.28 17.33 8.26
CA CYS A 66 1.98 16.92 8.75
C CYS A 66 2.14 16.53 10.22
N PRO A 67 1.53 17.26 11.17
CA PRO A 67 1.63 16.87 12.57
C PRO A 67 1.13 15.44 12.77
N PRO A 68 1.77 14.62 13.63
CA PRO A 68 1.34 13.26 13.93
C PRO A 68 -0.12 13.16 14.35
N ASP A 69 -0.66 14.25 14.88
CA ASP A 69 -2.02 14.38 15.39
C ASP A 69 -3.03 14.96 14.39
N SER A 70 -2.68 15.05 13.12
CA SER A 70 -3.54 15.64 12.08
C SER A 70 -4.72 14.77 11.65
N HIS A 71 -4.95 13.64 12.32
CA HIS A 71 -6.17 12.88 12.10
C HIS A 71 -7.39 13.75 12.41
N SER A 72 -8.30 13.82 11.45
CA SER A 72 -9.56 14.54 11.62
C SER A 72 -10.18 14.16 12.97
N PRO A 73 -10.67 15.13 13.76
CA PRO A 73 -11.39 14.85 15.02
C PRO A 73 -12.53 13.83 14.85
N ILE A 74 -13.11 13.76 13.64
CA ILE A 74 -14.13 12.79 13.29
C ILE A 74 -13.56 11.38 13.30
N MET A 75 -12.39 11.15 12.71
CA MET A 75 -11.73 9.82 12.70
C MET A 75 -11.37 9.35 14.10
N ARG A 76 -10.95 10.26 14.99
CA ARG A 76 -10.62 9.93 16.39
C ARG A 76 -11.81 9.42 17.19
N ARG A 77 -13.04 9.76 16.79
CA ARG A 77 -14.31 9.35 17.45
C ARG A 77 -15.04 8.24 16.70
N SER A 78 -14.50 7.81 15.55
CA SER A 78 -15.16 6.78 14.74
C SER A 78 -15.02 5.42 15.42
N GLN A 79 -16.11 4.66 15.35
CA GLN A 79 -16.19 3.28 15.84
C GLN A 79 -16.39 2.30 14.70
N ILE A 80 -15.98 1.08 14.89
CA ILE A 80 -16.20 -0.04 13.98
C ILE A 80 -17.46 -0.78 14.44
N PRO A 81 -18.42 -1.10 13.54
CA PRO A 81 -18.34 -0.95 12.08
C PRO A 81 -18.54 0.49 11.60
N LEU A 82 -17.81 0.87 10.55
CA LEU A 82 -18.02 2.14 9.85
C LEU A 82 -19.32 2.08 9.05
N MET A 83 -20.14 3.11 9.19
CA MET A 83 -21.40 3.21 8.47
C MET A 83 -21.21 3.95 7.15
N TRP A 84 -21.43 3.26 6.06
CA TRP A 84 -21.30 3.79 4.71
C TRP A 84 -22.68 3.96 4.07
N MET A 85 -22.91 5.12 3.46
CA MET A 85 -24.05 5.26 2.56
C MET A 85 -23.86 4.33 1.35
N PRO A 86 -24.95 3.79 0.75
CA PRO A 86 -24.86 2.83 -0.36
C PRO A 86 -23.96 3.30 -1.51
N TRP A 87 -24.05 4.57 -1.89
CA TRP A 87 -23.20 5.15 -2.96
C TRP A 87 -21.73 5.26 -2.54
N GLN A 88 -21.43 5.57 -1.28
CA GLN A 88 -20.07 5.59 -0.76
C GLN A 88 -19.46 4.19 -0.81
N ARG A 89 -20.23 3.19 -0.37
CA ARG A 89 -19.80 1.79 -0.40
C ARG A 89 -19.47 1.33 -1.84
N GLN A 90 -20.29 1.71 -2.82
CA GLN A 90 -20.03 1.42 -4.23
C GLN A 90 -18.70 2.02 -4.72
N MET A 91 -18.46 3.29 -4.41
CA MET A 91 -17.22 3.96 -4.80
C MET A 91 -15.97 3.36 -4.12
N MET A 92 -16.13 2.83 -2.91
CA MET A 92 -15.03 2.27 -2.13
C MET A 92 -14.85 0.76 -2.32
N LEU A 93 -15.63 0.08 -3.14
CA LEU A 93 -15.49 -1.36 -3.38
C LEU A 93 -14.04 -1.81 -3.65
N PRO A 94 -13.24 -1.12 -4.49
CA PRO A 94 -11.84 -1.51 -4.75
C PRO A 94 -10.96 -1.50 -3.50
N TYR A 95 -11.38 -0.77 -2.47
CA TYR A 95 -10.65 -0.62 -1.21
C TYR A 95 -11.23 -1.48 -0.09
N LEU A 96 -12.43 -2.04 -0.26
CA LEU A 96 -13.15 -2.83 0.74
C LEU A 96 -13.10 -4.33 0.47
N LEU A 97 -12.93 -4.75 -0.80
CA LEU A 97 -12.89 -6.18 -1.13
C LEU A 97 -11.61 -6.83 -0.58
N PRO A 98 -11.75 -7.85 0.27
CA PRO A 98 -10.62 -8.65 0.72
C PRO A 98 -10.02 -9.44 -0.46
N PRO A 99 -8.78 -9.96 -0.32
CA PRO A 99 -8.20 -10.84 -1.33
C PRO A 99 -9.00 -12.13 -1.47
N GLU A 100 -8.90 -12.75 -2.64
CA GLU A 100 -9.48 -14.07 -2.89
C GLU A 100 -8.66 -15.13 -2.15
N LEU A 101 -9.20 -15.64 -1.05
CA LEU A 101 -8.61 -16.69 -0.22
C LEU A 101 -9.71 -17.70 0.12
N PRO A 102 -9.35 -18.97 0.45
CA PRO A 102 -10.29 -19.93 0.99
C PRO A 102 -11.04 -19.38 2.21
N GLU A 103 -12.33 -19.73 2.32
CA GLU A 103 -13.19 -19.21 3.40
C GLU A 103 -12.64 -19.49 4.80
N THR A 104 -12.02 -20.66 4.99
CA THR A 104 -11.39 -21.01 6.28
C THR A 104 -10.25 -20.07 6.66
N GLN A 105 -9.47 -19.62 5.68
CA GLN A 105 -8.38 -18.66 5.87
C GLN A 105 -8.93 -17.27 6.15
N LEU A 106 -9.92 -16.83 5.37
CA LEU A 106 -10.59 -15.55 5.59
C LEU A 106 -11.21 -15.48 6.99
N ARG A 107 -11.83 -16.57 7.45
CA ARG A 107 -12.40 -16.65 8.80
C ARG A 107 -11.34 -16.46 9.89
N GLN A 108 -10.19 -17.13 9.79
CA GLN A 108 -9.10 -16.98 10.77
C GLN A 108 -8.55 -15.54 10.80
N LEU A 109 -8.37 -14.92 9.62
CA LEU A 109 -7.93 -13.52 9.52
C LEU A 109 -9.01 -12.56 10.05
N THR A 110 -10.29 -12.84 9.81
CA THR A 110 -11.41 -12.06 10.35
C THR A 110 -11.46 -12.16 11.87
N ASP A 111 -11.32 -13.36 12.43
CA ASP A 111 -11.29 -13.56 13.88
C ASP A 111 -10.13 -12.81 14.53
N LEU A 112 -8.96 -12.82 13.88
CA LEU A 112 -7.81 -12.02 14.29
C LEU A 112 -8.15 -10.52 14.27
N ALA A 113 -8.65 -9.99 13.14
CA ALA A 113 -9.00 -8.58 13.01
C ALA A 113 -10.05 -8.14 14.05
N MET A 114 -11.10 -8.95 14.23
CA MET A 114 -12.14 -8.69 15.23
C MET A 114 -11.64 -8.76 16.67
N SER A 115 -10.57 -9.52 16.94
CA SER A 115 -9.96 -9.55 18.29
C SER A 115 -9.39 -8.18 18.67
N PHE A 116 -8.83 -7.44 17.70
CA PHE A 116 -8.33 -6.08 17.91
C PHE A 116 -9.47 -5.10 18.14
N VAL A 117 -10.55 -5.20 17.34
CA VAL A 117 -11.73 -4.36 17.48
C VAL A 117 -12.36 -4.49 18.87
N LYS A 118 -12.54 -5.74 19.32
CA LYS A 118 -13.12 -6.03 20.65
C LYS A 118 -12.24 -5.51 21.79
N ARG A 119 -10.92 -5.66 21.70
CA ARG A 119 -9.96 -5.24 22.72
C ARG A 119 -9.86 -3.72 22.86
N ASN A 120 -10.16 -2.99 21.80
CA ASN A 120 -10.11 -1.54 21.73
C ASN A 120 -11.51 -0.88 21.76
N ASP A 121 -12.51 -1.55 22.34
CA ASP A 121 -13.88 -1.03 22.49
C ASP A 121 -14.46 -0.48 21.16
N SER A 122 -14.12 -1.11 20.05
CA SER A 122 -14.48 -0.72 18.69
C SER A 122 -13.93 0.65 18.23
N HIS A 123 -13.00 1.27 18.94
CA HIS A 123 -12.37 2.51 18.50
C HIS A 123 -11.52 2.27 17.24
N LEU A 124 -11.82 3.02 16.19
CA LEU A 124 -11.17 2.84 14.87
C LEU A 124 -9.65 2.99 14.94
N ILE A 125 -9.18 4.13 15.42
CA ILE A 125 -7.74 4.45 15.41
C ILE A 125 -6.97 3.51 16.34
N ASP A 126 -7.50 3.25 17.53
CA ASP A 126 -6.84 2.37 18.48
C ASP A 126 -6.73 0.94 17.95
N SER A 127 -7.79 0.45 17.28
CA SER A 127 -7.78 -0.87 16.63
C SER A 127 -6.73 -0.94 15.52
N LEU A 128 -6.62 0.10 14.67
CA LEU A 128 -5.63 0.16 13.60
C LEU A 128 -4.19 0.24 14.13
N MET A 129 -3.98 1.05 15.16
CA MET A 129 -2.66 1.17 15.81
C MET A 129 -2.24 -0.14 16.47
N ASP A 130 -3.18 -0.85 17.09
CA ASP A 130 -2.94 -2.13 17.73
C ASP A 130 -2.62 -3.23 16.71
N ILE A 131 -3.32 -3.30 15.57
CA ILE A 131 -2.98 -4.18 14.44
C ILE A 131 -1.55 -3.89 13.97
N ASN A 132 -1.22 -2.61 13.73
CA ASN A 132 0.11 -2.22 13.27
C ASN A 132 1.21 -2.60 14.26
N LYS A 133 0.99 -2.32 15.53
CA LYS A 133 1.90 -2.69 16.62
C LYS A 133 2.10 -4.20 16.70
N LYS A 134 1.03 -4.97 16.60
CA LYS A 134 1.08 -6.44 16.66
C LYS A 134 1.85 -7.04 15.48
N ILE A 135 1.67 -6.49 14.27
CA ILE A 135 2.49 -6.89 13.12
C ILE A 135 3.96 -6.59 13.39
N TYR A 136 4.29 -5.42 13.93
CA TYR A 136 5.66 -5.05 14.24
C TYR A 136 6.30 -5.95 15.32
N GLU A 137 5.55 -6.32 16.34
CA GLU A 137 6.07 -7.11 17.48
C GLU A 137 6.17 -8.60 17.18
N ASP A 138 5.20 -9.17 16.45
CA ASP A 138 5.08 -10.62 16.26
C ASP A 138 5.70 -11.14 14.96
N PHE A 139 6.06 -10.25 14.03
CA PHE A 139 6.56 -10.67 12.72
C PHE A 139 8.03 -10.28 12.54
N SER A 140 8.78 -11.17 11.94
CA SER A 140 10.21 -10.95 11.68
C SER A 140 10.45 -10.50 10.25
N TYR A 141 11.24 -9.44 10.07
CA TYR A 141 11.65 -8.98 8.75
C TYR A 141 12.72 -9.91 8.18
N VAL A 142 12.38 -10.65 7.10
CA VAL A 142 13.27 -11.62 6.45
C VAL A 142 13.14 -11.47 4.94
N GLN A 143 14.22 -11.10 4.27
CA GLN A 143 14.26 -11.00 2.81
C GLN A 143 14.34 -12.38 2.15
N GLY A 144 13.77 -12.51 0.95
CA GLY A 144 13.89 -13.72 0.12
C GLY A 144 13.07 -14.93 0.59
N ILE A 145 12.17 -14.75 1.56
CA ILE A 145 11.29 -15.82 2.06
C ILE A 145 9.91 -15.80 1.41
N THR A 146 9.54 -14.69 0.80
CA THR A 146 8.25 -14.46 0.15
C THR A 146 8.42 -14.20 -1.33
N PHE A 147 7.38 -14.51 -2.11
CA PHE A 147 7.33 -14.37 -3.57
C PHE A 147 6.08 -13.57 -3.96
N LEU A 148 5.89 -13.35 -5.27
CA LEU A 148 4.74 -12.59 -5.77
C LEU A 148 3.38 -13.24 -5.43
N GLU A 149 3.36 -14.55 -5.33
CA GLU A 149 2.16 -15.34 -5.03
C GLU A 149 1.90 -15.48 -3.52
N THR A 150 2.80 -15.00 -2.67
CA THR A 150 2.64 -15.08 -1.20
C THR A 150 1.42 -14.28 -0.77
N THR A 151 0.48 -14.97 -0.13
CA THR A 151 -0.79 -14.39 0.32
C THR A 151 -0.68 -13.77 1.70
N ALA A 152 -1.67 -12.94 2.07
CA ALA A 152 -1.76 -12.39 3.43
C ALA A 152 -1.89 -13.51 4.49
N PHE A 153 -2.53 -14.63 4.15
CA PHE A 153 -2.65 -15.78 5.05
C PHE A 153 -1.32 -16.52 5.23
N ASP A 154 -0.52 -16.66 4.17
CA ASP A 154 0.82 -17.25 4.29
C ASP A 154 1.70 -16.43 5.23
N VAL A 155 1.71 -15.11 5.04
CA VAL A 155 2.44 -14.17 5.92
C VAL A 155 1.96 -14.28 7.37
N PHE A 156 0.65 -14.34 7.59
CA PHE A 156 0.05 -14.55 8.92
C PHE A 156 0.53 -15.88 9.54
N SER A 157 0.62 -16.94 8.76
CA SER A 157 0.98 -18.28 9.23
C SER A 157 2.47 -18.39 9.58
N ILE A 158 3.35 -17.89 8.70
CA ILE A 158 4.80 -18.00 8.88
C ILE A 158 5.40 -16.92 9.79
N ARG A 159 4.66 -15.82 10.02
CA ARG A 159 5.11 -14.67 10.83
C ARG A 159 6.43 -14.04 10.34
N LYS A 160 6.69 -14.12 9.06
CA LYS A 160 7.90 -13.59 8.42
C LYS A 160 7.56 -12.97 7.08
N GLY A 161 8.34 -11.98 6.65
CA GLY A 161 8.16 -11.32 5.37
C GLY A 161 8.96 -10.04 5.27
N VAL A 162 8.62 -9.22 4.27
CA VAL A 162 9.17 -7.88 4.06
C VAL A 162 8.05 -6.84 4.18
N CYS A 163 8.40 -5.56 4.07
CA CYS A 163 7.46 -4.44 4.24
C CYS A 163 6.19 -4.57 3.37
N GLN A 164 6.32 -5.08 2.15
CA GLN A 164 5.18 -5.33 1.25
C GLN A 164 4.22 -6.37 1.82
N ASP A 165 4.75 -7.45 2.37
CA ASP A 165 3.96 -8.55 2.94
C ASP A 165 3.17 -8.08 4.15
N PHE A 166 3.81 -7.33 5.02
CA PHE A 166 3.18 -6.75 6.23
C PHE A 166 2.11 -5.72 5.88
N ALA A 167 2.36 -4.89 4.85
CA ALA A 167 1.36 -3.96 4.35
C ALA A 167 0.15 -4.70 3.76
N ASN A 168 0.36 -5.78 2.99
CA ASN A 168 -0.71 -6.59 2.42
C ASN A 168 -1.53 -7.29 3.51
N LEU A 169 -0.89 -7.82 4.54
CA LEU A 169 -1.58 -8.39 5.70
C LEU A 169 -2.42 -7.33 6.43
N PHE A 170 -1.85 -6.15 6.70
CA PHE A 170 -2.57 -5.06 7.34
C PHE A 170 -3.80 -4.62 6.52
N ILE A 171 -3.64 -4.45 5.19
CA ILE A 171 -4.74 -4.11 4.28
C ILE A 171 -5.83 -5.19 4.30
N CYS A 172 -5.43 -6.46 4.27
CA CYS A 172 -6.36 -7.59 4.35
C CYS A 172 -7.19 -7.54 5.63
N LEU A 173 -6.55 -7.37 6.78
CA LEU A 173 -7.24 -7.28 8.08
C LEU A 173 -8.21 -6.09 8.13
N CYS A 174 -7.81 -4.92 7.61
CA CYS A 174 -8.69 -3.76 7.52
C CYS A 174 -9.95 -4.04 6.69
N ARG A 175 -9.77 -4.63 5.50
CA ARG A 175 -10.88 -4.92 4.59
C ARG A 175 -11.85 -5.95 5.14
N LEU A 176 -11.36 -6.93 5.89
CA LEU A 176 -12.21 -7.94 6.56
C LEU A 176 -13.11 -7.38 7.66
N ILE A 177 -12.79 -6.21 8.18
CA ILE A 177 -13.62 -5.47 9.14
C ILE A 177 -14.26 -4.22 8.54
N ASP A 178 -14.42 -4.22 7.22
CA ASP A 178 -15.13 -3.18 6.44
C ASP A 178 -14.46 -1.79 6.50
N ILE A 179 -13.15 -1.76 6.71
CA ILE A 179 -12.34 -0.54 6.65
C ILE A 179 -11.66 -0.45 5.28
N PRO A 180 -11.91 0.63 4.49
CA PRO A 180 -11.28 0.79 3.19
C PRO A 180 -9.78 1.00 3.35
N ALA A 181 -9.02 0.20 2.62
CA ALA A 181 -7.56 0.25 2.66
C ALA A 181 -6.95 0.02 1.28
N ARG A 182 -5.87 0.75 0.99
CA ARG A 182 -5.10 0.58 -0.25
C ARG A 182 -3.60 0.55 0.02
N TYR A 183 -2.89 -0.14 -0.86
CA TYR A 183 -1.43 -0.14 -0.87
C TYR A 183 -0.90 1.19 -1.40
N ARG A 184 0.10 1.76 -0.72
CA ARG A 184 0.88 2.91 -1.21
C ARG A 184 2.35 2.57 -1.20
N VAL A 185 3.05 2.93 -2.28
CA VAL A 185 4.50 2.84 -2.39
C VAL A 185 5.08 4.23 -2.19
N GLY A 186 6.24 4.32 -1.57
CA GLY A 186 6.92 5.59 -1.36
C GLY A 186 8.42 5.42 -1.22
N TYR A 187 9.12 6.55 -1.22
CA TYR A 187 10.55 6.62 -0.97
C TYR A 187 10.77 7.06 0.47
N ILE A 188 11.71 6.41 1.15
CA ILE A 188 12.07 6.74 2.53
C ILE A 188 13.40 7.51 2.50
N TYR A 189 13.42 8.69 3.12
CA TYR A 189 14.66 9.42 3.33
C TYR A 189 15.44 8.79 4.50
N THR A 190 16.65 8.32 4.22
CA THR A 190 17.52 7.68 5.24
C THR A 190 18.72 8.54 5.64
N GLY A 191 18.80 9.78 5.16
CA GLY A 191 19.87 10.73 5.52
C GLY A 191 21.24 10.45 4.89
N GLY A 192 21.33 9.57 3.91
CA GLY A 192 22.59 9.23 3.24
C GLY A 192 22.46 9.19 1.71
N ASP A 193 23.59 9.29 1.03
CA ASP A 193 23.67 9.13 -0.41
C ASP A 193 23.31 7.69 -0.82
N TYR A 194 22.23 7.53 -1.54
CA TYR A 194 21.76 6.23 -2.03
C TYR A 194 22.57 5.65 -3.20
N GLU A 195 23.48 6.41 -3.78
CA GLU A 195 24.21 6.00 -4.99
C GLU A 195 25.09 4.75 -4.82
N ASN A 196 25.31 4.27 -3.60
CA ASN A 196 26.23 3.17 -3.31
C ASN A 196 25.61 1.95 -2.60
N LYS A 197 24.29 1.77 -2.61
CA LYS A 197 23.63 0.66 -1.87
C LYS A 197 22.71 -0.23 -2.71
N LEU A 198 22.94 -0.29 -4.02
CA LEU A 198 22.32 -1.28 -4.90
C LEU A 198 23.34 -2.30 -5.36
#